data_a73228b35d1ec9451ec43c37b05b6e15
#
_entry.id   a73228b35d1ec9451ec43c37b05b6e15
#
_cell.length_a   1.000
_cell.length_b   1.000
_cell.length_c   1.000
_cell.angle_alpha   90.00
_cell.angle_beta   90.00
_cell.angle_gamma   90.00
#
_symmetry.space_group_name_H-M   'P 1'
#
loop_
_entity.id
_entity.type
_entity.pdbx_description
1 polymer ?
#
loop_
_entity_poly.entity_id
_entity_poly.type
_entity_poly.pdbx_seq_one_letter_code
_entity_poly.pdbx_strand_id
1 'polypeptide(L)'
;MQVFVTGGTGHSGPYIISDLIAAGHQVTALARSDKAAAAVSALGAKPRLGSLEDLDGLKEAAAASDGVIHVAHRQDLIPVGGINAVADAELQIMLAYGEALAGTGKPLVSSGSIGSPGWDNLGRPATEEDPPLPGGDPYKNTLRVRNIVETTVIGLAEKGVRSSVVRIPEIMHSATDNAGFLPLLIGLAKEKGVVGYPGDGANRWAAVHTRDVATVFRLALEKGAAGRSWHAVAEGSIAYREIAEAIGSRLNLPAVPIPAD
;
A
#
# COMPACT_ATOMS: atom_id res chain seq x y z
N MET A 1 -20.49 8.80 3.42
CA MET A 1 -19.44 9.77 3.07
C MET A 1 -19.24 9.77 1.57
N GLN A 2 -18.81 10.89 1.00
CA GLN A 2 -18.25 10.96 -0.35
C GLN A 2 -16.73 10.76 -0.23
N VAL A 3 -16.20 9.67 -0.77
CA VAL A 3 -14.79 9.29 -0.61
C VAL A 3 -14.07 9.44 -1.95
N PHE A 4 -12.95 10.17 -1.96
CA PHE A 4 -12.05 10.21 -3.10
C PHE A 4 -11.00 9.13 -3.00
N VAL A 5 -10.89 8.30 -4.04
CA VAL A 5 -9.96 7.15 -4.08
C VAL A 5 -9.00 7.30 -5.26
N THR A 6 -7.70 7.19 -5.02
CA THR A 6 -6.70 7.03 -6.08
C THR A 6 -6.18 5.60 -6.10
N GLY A 7 -5.77 5.12 -7.27
CA GLY A 7 -5.33 3.72 -7.42
C GLY A 7 -6.48 2.71 -7.57
N GLY A 8 -7.68 3.18 -7.91
CA GLY A 8 -8.90 2.36 -8.01
C GLY A 8 -8.84 1.17 -8.97
N THR A 9 -7.90 1.17 -9.92
CA THR A 9 -7.66 0.06 -10.88
C THR A 9 -6.42 -0.77 -10.56
N GLY A 10 -5.74 -0.49 -9.44
CA GLY A 10 -4.59 -1.26 -8.96
C GLY A 10 -5.02 -2.54 -8.23
N HIS A 11 -4.06 -3.25 -7.61
CA HIS A 11 -4.33 -4.54 -6.95
C HIS A 11 -5.36 -4.43 -5.82
N SER A 12 -5.21 -3.47 -4.90
CA SER A 12 -6.15 -3.28 -3.78
C SER A 12 -7.35 -2.39 -4.11
N GLY A 13 -7.23 -1.50 -5.11
CA GLY A 13 -8.23 -0.49 -5.42
C GLY A 13 -9.64 -1.01 -5.66
N PRO A 14 -9.86 -2.05 -6.49
CA PRO A 14 -11.18 -2.61 -6.73
C PRO A 14 -11.85 -3.16 -5.46
N TYR A 15 -11.08 -3.78 -4.57
CA TYR A 15 -11.56 -4.29 -3.28
C TYR A 15 -11.94 -3.16 -2.34
N ILE A 16 -11.11 -2.09 -2.27
CA ILE A 16 -11.39 -0.89 -1.46
C ILE A 16 -12.66 -0.19 -1.96
N ILE A 17 -12.80 0.02 -3.26
CA ILE A 17 -14.00 0.63 -3.84
C ILE A 17 -15.25 -0.21 -3.51
N SER A 18 -15.18 -1.52 -3.70
CA SER A 18 -16.31 -2.42 -3.44
C SER A 18 -16.70 -2.45 -1.96
N ASP A 19 -15.72 -2.48 -1.04
CA ASP A 19 -15.98 -2.48 0.41
C ASP A 19 -16.58 -1.15 0.88
N LEU A 20 -16.09 -0.01 0.37
CA LEU A 20 -16.66 1.31 0.64
C LEU A 20 -18.11 1.42 0.17
N ILE A 21 -18.41 0.98 -1.05
CA ILE A 21 -19.77 1.02 -1.59
C ILE A 21 -20.70 0.10 -0.82
N ALA A 22 -20.26 -1.11 -0.47
CA ALA A 22 -21.01 -2.05 0.35
C ALA A 22 -21.33 -1.50 1.74
N ALA A 23 -20.45 -0.64 2.28
CA ALA A 23 -20.65 0.08 3.55
C ALA A 23 -21.53 1.36 3.40
N GLY A 24 -22.05 1.65 2.22
CA GLY A 24 -22.96 2.79 1.96
C GLY A 24 -22.23 4.11 1.66
N HIS A 25 -20.94 4.09 1.35
CA HIS A 25 -20.22 5.28 0.91
C HIS A 25 -20.43 5.51 -0.59
N GLN A 26 -20.32 6.77 -1.02
CA GLN A 26 -20.22 7.15 -2.42
C GLN A 26 -18.74 7.33 -2.76
N VAL A 27 -18.29 6.69 -3.84
CA VAL A 27 -16.88 6.72 -4.22
C VAL A 27 -16.68 7.49 -5.52
N THR A 28 -15.77 8.47 -5.50
CA THR A 28 -15.20 9.08 -6.69
C THR A 28 -13.78 8.56 -6.86
N ALA A 29 -13.46 7.91 -7.99
CA ALA A 29 -12.16 7.31 -8.21
C ALA A 29 -11.38 8.01 -9.33
N LEU A 30 -10.11 8.35 -9.07
CA LEU A 30 -9.22 8.91 -10.09
C LEU A 30 -8.98 7.87 -11.19
N ALA A 31 -9.17 8.29 -12.45
CA ALA A 31 -8.95 7.47 -13.62
C ALA A 31 -8.09 8.23 -14.64
N ARG A 32 -6.95 7.64 -15.05
CA ARG A 32 -6.02 8.26 -16.01
C ARG A 32 -6.35 8.00 -17.49
N SER A 33 -7.41 7.24 -17.76
CA SER A 33 -7.83 6.89 -19.11
C SER A 33 -9.30 6.45 -19.13
N ASP A 34 -9.93 6.44 -20.30
CA ASP A 34 -11.30 5.94 -20.48
C ASP A 34 -11.45 4.47 -20.06
N LYS A 35 -10.42 3.65 -20.31
CA LYS A 35 -10.38 2.25 -19.84
C LYS A 35 -10.43 2.17 -18.32
N ALA A 36 -9.66 3.01 -17.63
CA ALA A 36 -9.67 3.08 -16.16
C ALA A 36 -11.01 3.64 -15.65
N ALA A 37 -11.57 4.64 -16.33
CA ALA A 37 -12.88 5.19 -16.00
C ALA A 37 -13.99 4.14 -16.13
N ALA A 38 -14.01 3.37 -17.22
CA ALA A 38 -14.95 2.26 -17.38
C ALA A 38 -14.80 1.18 -16.30
N ALA A 39 -13.55 0.84 -15.92
CA ALA A 39 -13.28 -0.15 -14.91
C ALA A 39 -13.79 0.27 -13.52
N VAL A 40 -13.56 1.52 -13.08
CA VAL A 40 -14.06 1.99 -11.80
C VAL A 40 -15.58 2.19 -11.81
N SER A 41 -16.17 2.58 -12.96
CA SER A 41 -17.62 2.67 -13.13
C SER A 41 -18.30 1.32 -12.99
N ALA A 42 -17.67 0.25 -13.51
CA ALA A 42 -18.19 -1.11 -13.36
C ALA A 42 -18.24 -1.59 -11.90
N LEU A 43 -17.43 -0.98 -11.01
CA LEU A 43 -17.47 -1.21 -9.57
C LEU A 43 -18.52 -0.35 -8.85
N GLY A 44 -19.22 0.53 -9.56
CA GLY A 44 -20.19 1.47 -8.98
C GLY A 44 -19.62 2.81 -8.52
N ALA A 45 -18.31 3.06 -8.74
CA ALA A 45 -17.70 4.35 -8.42
C ALA A 45 -17.89 5.37 -9.56
N LYS A 46 -17.94 6.65 -9.20
CA LYS A 46 -17.92 7.75 -10.17
C LYS A 46 -16.48 7.99 -10.64
N PRO A 47 -16.16 7.90 -11.93
CA PRO A 47 -14.82 8.21 -12.41
C PRO A 47 -14.59 9.73 -12.41
N ARG A 48 -13.38 10.13 -11.99
CA ARG A 48 -12.81 11.47 -12.21
C ARG A 48 -11.59 11.33 -13.13
N LEU A 49 -11.67 11.82 -14.33
CA LEU A 49 -10.51 11.84 -15.23
C LEU A 49 -9.45 12.80 -14.70
N GLY A 50 -8.20 12.37 -14.74
CA GLY A 50 -7.05 13.11 -14.26
C GLY A 50 -5.83 12.22 -14.01
N SER A 51 -4.73 12.82 -13.61
CA SER A 51 -3.49 12.11 -13.32
C SER A 51 -2.95 12.46 -11.92
N LEU A 52 -1.99 11.67 -11.43
CA LEU A 52 -1.29 11.94 -10.16
C LEU A 52 -0.31 13.13 -10.28
N GLU A 53 -0.05 13.63 -11.48
CA GLU A 53 0.78 14.81 -11.75
C GLU A 53 0.01 16.12 -11.60
N ASP A 54 -1.32 16.07 -11.75
CA ASP A 54 -2.22 17.20 -11.57
C ASP A 54 -2.52 17.45 -10.09
N LEU A 55 -1.55 18.04 -9.37
CA LEU A 55 -1.68 18.28 -7.94
C LEU A 55 -2.85 19.22 -7.60
N ASP A 56 -3.18 20.17 -8.46
CA ASP A 56 -4.32 21.07 -8.23
C ASP A 56 -5.65 20.33 -8.40
N GLY A 57 -5.79 19.47 -9.40
CA GLY A 57 -6.94 18.62 -9.56
C GLY A 57 -7.10 17.62 -8.41
N LEU A 58 -5.99 17.13 -7.82
CA LEU A 58 -6.03 16.29 -6.61
C LEU A 58 -6.49 17.08 -5.37
N LYS A 59 -6.01 18.32 -5.18
CA LYS A 59 -6.47 19.21 -4.10
C LYS A 59 -7.96 19.50 -4.19
N GLU A 60 -8.46 19.84 -5.39
CA GLU A 60 -9.88 20.07 -5.61
C GLU A 60 -10.72 18.84 -5.28
N ALA A 61 -10.28 17.64 -5.71
CA ALA A 61 -10.99 16.39 -5.45
C ALA A 61 -11.03 16.07 -3.95
N ALA A 62 -9.92 16.27 -3.24
CA ALA A 62 -9.82 16.09 -1.80
C ALA A 62 -10.72 17.07 -1.05
N ALA A 63 -10.68 18.35 -1.37
CA ALA A 63 -11.49 19.38 -0.74
C ALA A 63 -13.00 19.13 -0.92
N ALA A 64 -13.41 18.65 -2.11
CA ALA A 64 -14.81 18.34 -2.45
C ALA A 64 -15.32 17.02 -1.82
N SER A 65 -14.45 16.22 -1.21
CA SER A 65 -14.79 14.93 -0.61
C SER A 65 -14.88 15.00 0.91
N ASP A 66 -15.53 14.02 1.55
CA ASP A 66 -15.56 13.87 3.00
C ASP A 66 -14.30 13.16 3.53
N GLY A 67 -13.55 12.49 2.66
CA GLY A 67 -12.30 11.83 2.99
C GLY A 67 -11.57 11.27 1.75
N VAL A 68 -10.30 10.96 1.92
CA VAL A 68 -9.40 10.51 0.84
C VAL A 68 -8.76 9.18 1.22
N ILE A 69 -8.75 8.22 0.28
CA ILE A 69 -7.91 7.02 0.32
C ILE A 69 -6.92 7.07 -0.85
N HIS A 70 -5.63 7.04 -0.53
CA HIS A 70 -4.56 7.06 -1.51
C HIS A 70 -3.79 5.74 -1.51
N VAL A 71 -3.98 4.94 -2.57
CA VAL A 71 -3.27 3.67 -2.80
C VAL A 71 -2.62 3.60 -4.18
N ALA A 72 -2.53 4.74 -4.85
CA ALA A 72 -1.86 4.84 -6.14
C ALA A 72 -0.35 5.02 -5.97
N HIS A 73 0.42 4.36 -6.83
CA HIS A 73 1.88 4.51 -6.91
C HIS A 73 2.32 4.78 -8.34
N ARG A 74 3.29 5.66 -8.50
CA ARG A 74 3.93 6.01 -9.78
C ARG A 74 5.01 4.98 -10.15
N GLN A 75 4.60 3.70 -10.27
CA GLN A 75 5.52 2.62 -10.67
C GLN A 75 6.17 2.84 -12.04
N ASP A 76 5.58 3.66 -12.88
CA ASP A 76 6.13 4.11 -14.15
C ASP A 76 7.45 4.92 -13.99
N LEU A 77 7.72 5.46 -12.82
CA LEU A 77 8.96 6.17 -12.51
C LEU A 77 10.12 5.24 -12.13
N ILE A 78 9.86 3.97 -11.79
CA ILE A 78 10.92 3.02 -11.38
C ILE A 78 12.04 2.90 -12.44
N PRO A 79 11.74 2.74 -13.75
CA PRO A 79 12.79 2.60 -14.77
C PRO A 79 13.62 3.86 -14.98
N VAL A 80 13.14 5.05 -14.61
CA VAL A 80 13.79 6.34 -14.90
C VAL A 80 14.44 6.99 -13.69
N GLY A 81 13.99 6.71 -12.48
CA GLY A 81 14.49 7.33 -11.24
C GLY A 81 14.43 6.43 -10.02
N GLY A 82 14.10 5.15 -10.21
CA GLY A 82 14.02 4.18 -9.12
C GLY A 82 12.92 4.48 -8.11
N ILE A 83 12.99 3.83 -6.97
CA ILE A 83 12.03 3.98 -5.89
C ILE A 83 12.05 5.40 -5.28
N ASN A 84 13.16 6.11 -5.39
CA ASN A 84 13.29 7.49 -4.91
C ASN A 84 12.34 8.42 -5.68
N ALA A 85 12.31 8.33 -7.02
CA ALA A 85 11.40 9.14 -7.84
C ALA A 85 9.93 8.83 -7.55
N VAL A 86 9.60 7.57 -7.24
CA VAL A 86 8.25 7.19 -6.81
C VAL A 86 7.88 7.85 -5.49
N ALA A 87 8.78 7.79 -4.51
CA ALA A 87 8.55 8.38 -3.19
C ALA A 87 8.49 9.90 -3.23
N ASP A 88 9.32 10.57 -4.03
CA ASP A 88 9.28 12.02 -4.23
C ASP A 88 7.94 12.46 -4.83
N ALA A 89 7.45 11.76 -5.85
CA ALA A 89 6.15 12.04 -6.44
C ALA A 89 5.00 11.83 -5.42
N GLU A 90 5.06 10.74 -4.64
CA GLU A 90 4.07 10.45 -3.60
C GLU A 90 4.10 11.51 -2.48
N LEU A 91 5.30 11.96 -2.10
CA LEU A 91 5.47 13.03 -1.11
C LEU A 91 4.77 14.33 -1.54
N GLN A 92 4.93 14.75 -2.81
CA GLN A 92 4.26 15.93 -3.34
C GLN A 92 2.72 15.78 -3.30
N ILE A 93 2.21 14.60 -3.60
CA ILE A 93 0.78 14.30 -3.52
C ILE A 93 0.28 14.40 -2.07
N MET A 94 1.02 13.83 -1.11
CA MET A 94 0.63 13.91 0.31
C MET A 94 0.65 15.34 0.83
N LEU A 95 1.63 16.15 0.42
CA LEU A 95 1.68 17.57 0.75
C LEU A 95 0.48 18.34 0.16
N ALA A 96 0.11 18.06 -1.09
CA ALA A 96 -1.04 18.65 -1.74
C ALA A 96 -2.36 18.30 -1.01
N TYR A 97 -2.55 17.04 -0.62
CA TYR A 97 -3.69 16.67 0.23
C TYR A 97 -3.65 17.33 1.60
N GLY A 98 -2.45 17.42 2.21
CA GLY A 98 -2.27 18.12 3.48
C GLY A 98 -2.70 19.59 3.42
N GLU A 99 -2.39 20.30 2.34
CA GLU A 99 -2.86 21.66 2.11
C GLU A 99 -4.38 21.74 1.96
N ALA A 100 -4.96 20.88 1.13
CA ALA A 100 -6.40 20.89 0.84
C ALA A 100 -7.27 20.51 2.05
N LEU A 101 -6.75 19.69 2.96
CA LEU A 101 -7.48 19.15 4.11
C LEU A 101 -7.12 19.81 5.45
N ALA A 102 -6.17 20.75 5.47
CA ALA A 102 -5.72 21.41 6.71
C ALA A 102 -6.90 22.03 7.48
N GLY A 103 -6.96 21.77 8.79
CA GLY A 103 -7.99 22.29 9.69
C GLY A 103 -9.40 21.72 9.50
N THR A 104 -9.60 20.77 8.58
CA THR A 104 -10.94 20.26 8.28
C THR A 104 -11.36 19.08 9.14
N GLY A 105 -10.43 18.38 9.79
CA GLY A 105 -10.68 17.11 10.48
C GLY A 105 -11.06 15.95 9.55
N LYS A 106 -11.07 16.13 8.24
CA LYS A 106 -11.39 15.07 7.27
C LYS A 106 -10.31 14.00 7.25
N PRO A 107 -10.67 12.71 7.03
CA PRO A 107 -9.71 11.62 6.97
C PRO A 107 -8.89 11.64 5.68
N LEU A 108 -7.60 11.37 5.83
CA LEU A 108 -6.68 10.98 4.77
C LEU A 108 -6.04 9.65 5.14
N VAL A 109 -6.29 8.60 4.37
CA VAL A 109 -5.68 7.28 4.59
C VAL A 109 -4.77 6.95 3.42
N SER A 110 -3.49 6.73 3.70
CA SER A 110 -2.47 6.37 2.72
C SER A 110 -1.97 4.94 2.95
N SER A 111 -1.42 4.32 1.91
CA SER A 111 -0.75 3.02 2.02
C SER A 111 0.69 3.19 2.50
N GLY A 112 1.13 2.32 3.39
CA GLY A 112 2.51 2.12 3.81
C GLY A 112 2.93 0.66 3.69
N SER A 113 4.14 0.32 4.14
CA SER A 113 4.66 -1.05 4.16
C SER A 113 5.09 -1.46 5.57
N ILE A 114 4.84 -2.73 5.93
CA ILE A 114 5.39 -3.34 7.13
C ILE A 114 6.89 -3.58 7.00
N GLY A 115 7.39 -3.84 5.80
CA GLY A 115 8.82 -4.02 5.51
C GLY A 115 9.64 -2.73 5.64
N SER A 116 9.26 -1.81 6.51
CA SER A 116 10.07 -0.61 6.79
C SER A 116 11.40 -1.02 7.39
N PRO A 117 12.53 -0.71 6.72
CA PRO A 117 13.84 -1.07 7.19
C PRO A 117 14.14 -0.49 8.56
N GLY A 118 14.71 -1.33 9.41
CA GLY A 118 15.13 -1.00 10.75
C GLY A 118 14.29 -1.63 11.84
N TRP A 119 13.21 -2.31 11.47
CA TRP A 119 12.50 -3.18 12.41
C TRP A 119 13.13 -4.58 12.49
N ASP A 120 14.03 -4.91 11.58
CA ASP A 120 14.74 -6.20 11.53
C ASP A 120 15.50 -6.55 12.81
N ASN A 121 15.81 -5.56 13.65
CA ASN A 121 16.60 -5.73 14.88
C ASN A 121 15.82 -5.41 16.16
N LEU A 122 14.49 -5.37 16.13
CA LEU A 122 13.69 -5.12 17.34
C LEU A 122 13.74 -6.27 18.35
N GLY A 123 14.15 -7.47 17.95
CA GLY A 123 14.10 -8.68 18.78
C GLY A 123 12.69 -9.14 19.13
N ARG A 124 11.67 -8.50 18.58
CA ARG A 124 10.24 -8.79 18.73
C ARG A 124 9.49 -8.43 17.46
N PRO A 125 8.27 -8.91 17.24
CA PRO A 125 7.41 -8.42 16.18
C PRO A 125 7.17 -6.90 16.30
N ALA A 126 7.17 -6.20 15.16
CA ALA A 126 6.79 -4.79 15.10
C ALA A 126 5.30 -4.62 15.39
N THR A 127 4.93 -3.49 15.98
CA THR A 127 3.56 -3.08 16.29
C THR A 127 3.22 -1.74 15.63
N GLU A 128 1.97 -1.34 15.68
CA GLU A 128 1.53 -0.03 15.19
C GLU A 128 2.09 1.15 15.99
N GLU A 129 2.56 0.89 17.22
CA GLU A 129 3.22 1.89 18.07
C GLU A 129 4.68 2.15 17.66
N ASP A 130 5.27 1.25 16.87
CA ASP A 130 6.63 1.46 16.37
C ASP A 130 6.62 2.51 15.25
N PRO A 131 7.31 3.65 15.46
CA PRO A 131 7.32 4.70 14.47
C PRO A 131 8.08 4.26 13.20
N PRO A 132 7.80 4.85 12.04
CA PRO A 132 8.70 4.72 10.90
C PRO A 132 10.07 5.21 11.36
N LEU A 133 11.12 4.39 11.15
CA LEU A 133 12.43 4.70 11.72
C LEU A 133 12.98 6.01 11.18
N PRO A 134 13.27 6.97 12.05
CA PRO A 134 14.05 8.13 11.66
C PRO A 134 15.51 7.72 11.48
N GLY A 135 16.17 8.31 10.53
CA GLY A 135 17.62 8.32 10.51
C GLY A 135 18.28 7.65 9.31
N GLY A 136 19.35 8.29 8.92
CA GLY A 136 20.11 8.08 7.71
C GLY A 136 19.57 8.92 6.57
N ASP A 137 20.41 9.14 5.58
CA ASP A 137 20.01 9.78 4.34
C ASP A 137 18.98 8.86 3.66
N PRO A 138 17.69 9.27 3.57
CA PRO A 138 16.63 8.42 3.02
C PRO A 138 16.92 8.03 1.56
N TYR A 139 17.71 8.85 0.84
CA TYR A 139 18.07 8.63 -0.54
C TYR A 139 19.22 7.62 -0.71
N LYS A 140 19.94 7.28 0.37
CA LYS A 140 20.98 6.23 0.34
C LYS A 140 20.47 4.83 0.61
N ASN A 141 19.24 4.70 1.12
CA ASN A 141 18.61 3.41 1.37
C ASN A 141 17.23 3.39 0.70
N THR A 142 17.14 2.70 -0.42
CA THR A 142 15.93 2.65 -1.27
C THR A 142 14.66 2.20 -0.56
N LEU A 143 14.80 1.41 0.52
CA LEU A 143 13.64 0.97 1.30
C LEU A 143 13.18 2.04 2.31
N ARG A 144 14.08 2.88 2.80
CA ARG A 144 13.78 3.94 3.78
C ARG A 144 13.14 5.18 3.16
N VAL A 145 13.26 5.37 1.86
CA VAL A 145 12.69 6.54 1.19
C VAL A 145 11.16 6.62 1.37
N ARG A 146 10.49 5.48 1.49
CA ARG A 146 9.04 5.45 1.77
C ARG A 146 8.68 5.89 3.20
N ASN A 147 9.60 5.80 4.15
CA ASN A 147 9.38 6.27 5.52
C ASN A 147 9.16 7.79 5.58
N ILE A 148 9.72 8.55 4.62
CA ILE A 148 9.47 9.99 4.51
C ILE A 148 7.99 10.25 4.22
N VAL A 149 7.40 9.50 3.28
CA VAL A 149 6.00 9.63 2.92
C VAL A 149 5.13 9.31 4.13
N GLU A 150 5.38 8.20 4.81
CA GLU A 150 4.64 7.81 6.01
C GLU A 150 4.77 8.84 7.14
N THR A 151 6.00 9.29 7.45
CA THR A 151 6.24 10.33 8.47
C THR A 151 5.50 11.61 8.12
N THR A 152 5.48 12.00 6.85
CA THR A 152 4.75 13.17 6.38
C THR A 152 3.25 13.01 6.60
N VAL A 153 2.66 11.87 6.20
CA VAL A 153 1.23 11.61 6.40
C VAL A 153 0.86 11.66 7.88
N ILE A 154 1.63 11.00 8.75
CA ILE A 154 1.42 11.02 10.20
C ILE A 154 1.48 12.46 10.73
N GLY A 155 2.46 13.24 10.30
CA GLY A 155 2.64 14.65 10.71
C GLY A 155 1.52 15.59 10.26
N LEU A 156 0.72 15.25 9.25
CA LEU A 156 -0.45 16.05 8.85
C LEU A 156 -1.52 16.12 9.95
N ALA A 157 -1.48 15.25 10.94
CA ALA A 157 -2.34 15.33 12.12
C ALA A 157 -2.15 16.68 12.88
N GLU A 158 -0.93 17.20 12.96
CA GLU A 158 -0.62 18.49 13.56
C GLU A 158 -1.23 19.68 12.80
N LYS A 159 -1.56 19.45 11.51
CA LYS A 159 -2.26 20.44 10.67
C LYS A 159 -3.78 20.28 10.68
N GLY A 160 -4.32 19.47 11.61
CA GLY A 160 -5.77 19.24 11.72
C GLY A 160 -6.36 18.35 10.62
N VAL A 161 -5.56 17.50 10.00
CA VAL A 161 -6.02 16.42 9.12
C VAL A 161 -6.13 15.13 9.93
N ARG A 162 -7.20 14.37 9.80
CA ARG A 162 -7.31 13.05 10.43
C ARG A 162 -6.58 12.02 9.57
N SER A 163 -5.28 12.20 9.47
CA SER A 163 -4.39 11.39 8.63
C SER A 163 -3.97 10.10 9.31
N SER A 164 -3.85 9.02 8.54
CA SER A 164 -3.32 7.75 9.00
C SER A 164 -2.72 6.94 7.85
N VAL A 165 -1.91 5.94 8.18
CA VAL A 165 -1.27 5.05 7.22
C VAL A 165 -1.70 3.61 7.49
N VAL A 166 -2.07 2.89 6.44
CA VAL A 166 -2.28 1.44 6.49
C VAL A 166 -1.02 0.76 5.97
N ARG A 167 -0.28 0.11 6.86
CA ARG A 167 0.92 -0.66 6.53
C ARG A 167 0.52 -2.04 6.04
N ILE A 168 0.92 -2.35 4.82
CA ILE A 168 0.58 -3.59 4.11
C ILE A 168 1.81 -4.49 4.11
N PRO A 169 1.68 -5.81 4.38
CA PRO A 169 2.78 -6.76 4.32
C PRO A 169 3.22 -7.07 2.88
N GLU A 170 4.40 -7.67 2.75
CA GLU A 170 4.99 -8.09 1.48
C GLU A 170 4.08 -9.05 0.72
N ILE A 171 3.41 -9.96 1.43
CA ILE A 171 2.44 -10.89 0.84
C ILE A 171 1.02 -10.34 1.03
N MET A 172 0.60 -9.49 0.10
CA MET A 172 -0.81 -9.17 -0.10
C MET A 172 -1.32 -9.99 -1.28
N HIS A 173 -2.28 -10.88 -1.06
CA HIS A 173 -2.69 -11.85 -2.07
C HIS A 173 -4.21 -11.83 -2.35
N SER A 174 -4.56 -12.21 -3.58
CA SER A 174 -5.93 -12.46 -4.02
C SER A 174 -5.94 -13.29 -5.30
N ALA A 175 -7.11 -13.74 -5.72
CA ALA A 175 -7.28 -14.44 -7.00
C ALA A 175 -6.94 -13.54 -8.22
N THR A 176 -6.92 -12.23 -8.05
CA THR A 176 -6.62 -11.25 -9.11
C THR A 176 -5.22 -10.63 -8.97
N ASP A 177 -4.41 -11.14 -8.06
CA ASP A 177 -3.02 -10.69 -7.90
C ASP A 177 -2.19 -11.12 -9.12
N ASN A 178 -1.64 -10.14 -9.82
CA ASN A 178 -0.83 -10.34 -11.03
C ASN A 178 0.50 -9.56 -11.03
N ALA A 179 0.80 -8.84 -9.96
CA ALA A 179 1.95 -7.93 -9.91
C ALA A 179 2.61 -7.82 -8.52
N GLY A 180 2.19 -8.60 -7.52
CA GLY A 180 2.77 -8.63 -6.18
C GLY A 180 3.97 -9.58 -6.04
N PHE A 181 4.49 -9.70 -4.82
CA PHE A 181 5.60 -10.61 -4.53
C PHE A 181 5.25 -12.07 -4.80
N LEU A 182 4.03 -12.49 -4.47
CA LEU A 182 3.62 -13.88 -4.69
C LEU A 182 3.64 -14.28 -6.17
N PRO A 183 3.05 -13.51 -7.12
CA PRO A 183 3.19 -13.77 -8.55
C PRO A 183 4.65 -13.76 -9.03
N LEU A 184 5.49 -12.87 -8.49
CA LEU A 184 6.92 -12.83 -8.80
C LEU A 184 7.61 -14.13 -8.39
N LEU A 185 7.42 -14.58 -7.15
CA LEU A 185 7.99 -15.83 -6.65
C LEU A 185 7.53 -17.06 -7.47
N ILE A 186 6.23 -17.10 -7.81
CA ILE A 186 5.67 -18.13 -8.68
C ILE A 186 6.30 -18.09 -10.08
N GLY A 187 6.51 -16.91 -10.64
CA GLY A 187 7.15 -16.71 -11.93
C GLY A 187 8.60 -17.22 -11.94
N LEU A 188 9.39 -16.83 -10.93
CA LEU A 188 10.76 -17.30 -10.74
C LEU A 188 10.83 -18.82 -10.55
N ALA A 189 9.93 -19.38 -9.75
CA ALA A 189 9.87 -20.82 -9.54
C ALA A 189 9.64 -21.59 -10.85
N LYS A 190 8.74 -21.11 -11.69
CA LYS A 190 8.48 -21.71 -13.03
C LYS A 190 9.69 -21.58 -13.96
N GLU A 191 10.37 -20.46 -13.93
CA GLU A 191 11.58 -20.20 -14.75
C GLU A 191 12.75 -21.09 -14.33
N LYS A 192 12.99 -21.21 -13.03
CA LYS A 192 14.14 -21.92 -12.47
C LYS A 192 13.89 -23.43 -12.26
N GLY A 193 12.63 -23.87 -12.30
CA GLY A 193 12.27 -25.27 -12.02
C GLY A 193 12.40 -25.68 -10.54
N VAL A 194 12.62 -24.70 -9.65
CA VAL A 194 12.71 -24.89 -8.19
C VAL A 194 12.15 -23.67 -7.48
N VAL A 195 11.73 -23.83 -6.21
CA VAL A 195 11.36 -22.71 -5.34
C VAL A 195 12.46 -22.49 -4.33
N GLY A 196 13.28 -21.44 -4.51
CA GLY A 196 14.38 -21.13 -3.61
C GLY A 196 13.90 -20.42 -2.34
N TYR A 197 14.49 -20.75 -1.19
CA TYR A 197 14.38 -19.98 0.05
C TYR A 197 15.76 -19.72 0.66
N PRO A 198 16.02 -18.51 1.22
CA PRO A 198 17.35 -18.15 1.70
C PRO A 198 17.75 -18.93 2.96
N GLY A 199 18.95 -19.45 2.99
CA GLY A 199 19.53 -20.18 4.13
C GLY A 199 18.66 -21.37 4.58
N ASP A 200 18.24 -21.37 5.83
CA ASP A 200 17.36 -22.37 6.39
C ASP A 200 15.86 -22.04 6.21
N GLY A 201 15.54 -20.88 5.63
CA GLY A 201 14.19 -20.38 5.40
C GLY A 201 13.43 -19.97 6.67
N ALA A 202 14.14 -19.74 7.77
CA ALA A 202 13.54 -19.34 9.05
C ALA A 202 13.15 -17.85 9.10
N ASN A 203 13.59 -17.02 8.15
CA ASN A 203 13.12 -15.65 8.02
C ASN A 203 11.60 -15.63 7.84
N ARG A 204 10.96 -14.63 8.47
CA ARG A 204 9.49 -14.62 8.57
C ARG A 204 8.90 -13.43 7.86
N TRP A 205 7.82 -13.69 7.15
CA TRP A 205 7.02 -12.69 6.47
C TRP A 205 5.59 -12.69 7.00
N ALA A 206 4.95 -11.54 6.85
CA ALA A 206 3.52 -11.40 7.12
C ALA A 206 2.72 -11.52 5.83
N ALA A 207 1.46 -11.93 5.95
CA ALA A 207 0.55 -12.03 4.83
C ALA A 207 -0.85 -11.52 5.16
N VAL A 208 -1.59 -11.13 4.10
CA VAL A 208 -2.99 -10.69 4.21
C VAL A 208 -3.72 -10.91 2.90
N HIS A 209 -4.99 -11.25 2.97
CA HIS A 209 -5.85 -11.24 1.80
C HIS A 209 -6.29 -9.81 1.46
N THR A 210 -6.34 -9.44 0.18
CA THR A 210 -6.65 -8.07 -0.29
C THR A 210 -8.02 -7.55 0.18
N ARG A 211 -9.00 -8.43 0.46
CA ARG A 211 -10.30 -8.03 1.04
C ARG A 211 -10.15 -7.50 2.46
N ASP A 212 -9.29 -8.11 3.26
CA ASP A 212 -9.06 -7.67 4.64
C ASP A 212 -8.31 -6.33 4.64
N VAL A 213 -7.36 -6.13 3.71
CA VAL A 213 -6.73 -4.82 3.46
C VAL A 213 -7.79 -3.75 3.19
N ALA A 214 -8.75 -4.03 2.29
CA ALA A 214 -9.83 -3.09 1.97
C ALA A 214 -10.64 -2.71 3.23
N THR A 215 -10.99 -3.69 4.06
CA THR A 215 -11.69 -3.46 5.33
C THR A 215 -10.88 -2.58 6.28
N VAL A 216 -9.55 -2.79 6.39
CA VAL A 216 -8.69 -1.94 7.22
C VAL A 216 -8.67 -0.50 6.71
N PHE A 217 -8.57 -0.28 5.38
CA PHE A 217 -8.66 1.07 4.79
C PHE A 217 -9.98 1.76 5.11
N ARG A 218 -11.11 1.06 4.98
CA ARG A 218 -12.42 1.61 5.31
C ARG A 218 -12.52 1.94 6.80
N LEU A 219 -12.11 1.04 7.69
CA LEU A 219 -12.18 1.30 9.14
C LEU A 219 -11.24 2.44 9.55
N ALA A 220 -10.06 2.55 8.96
CA ALA A 220 -9.14 3.67 9.16
C ALA A 220 -9.78 5.00 8.71
N LEU A 221 -10.47 5.00 7.55
CA LEU A 221 -11.20 6.16 7.06
C LEU A 221 -12.35 6.56 7.99
N GLU A 222 -13.14 5.59 8.47
CA GLU A 222 -14.33 5.85 9.30
C GLU A 222 -13.98 6.22 10.74
N LYS A 223 -13.02 5.51 11.34
CA LYS A 223 -12.79 5.47 12.80
C LYS A 223 -11.34 5.70 13.22
N GLY A 224 -10.38 5.70 12.25
CA GLY A 224 -8.97 5.81 12.55
C GLY A 224 -8.64 7.11 13.27
N ALA A 225 -7.83 7.05 14.31
CA ALA A 225 -7.29 8.22 14.99
C ALA A 225 -6.25 8.93 14.12
N ALA A 226 -6.15 10.25 14.25
CA ALA A 226 -5.17 11.06 13.55
C ALA A 226 -3.74 10.71 13.98
N GLY A 227 -2.81 10.74 13.04
CA GLY A 227 -1.38 10.53 13.31
C GLY A 227 -1.02 9.08 13.65
N ARG A 228 -1.83 8.10 13.21
CA ARG A 228 -1.62 6.67 13.52
C ARG A 228 -1.31 5.86 12.29
N SER A 229 -0.61 4.75 12.52
CA SER A 229 -0.45 3.67 11.54
C SER A 229 -1.27 2.45 11.98
N TRP A 230 -1.73 1.67 11.01
CA TRP A 230 -2.53 0.46 11.20
C TRP A 230 -1.90 -0.69 10.42
N HIS A 231 -1.72 -1.86 11.03
CA HIS A 231 -1.20 -3.02 10.33
C HIS A 231 -2.32 -3.83 9.68
N ALA A 232 -2.33 -3.90 8.36
CA ALA A 232 -3.23 -4.79 7.62
C ALA A 232 -2.62 -6.18 7.51
N VAL A 233 -2.57 -6.91 8.61
CA VAL A 233 -1.94 -8.24 8.73
C VAL A 233 -2.96 -9.24 9.25
N ALA A 234 -3.11 -10.37 8.56
CA ALA A 234 -3.91 -11.51 9.02
C ALA A 234 -3.00 -12.61 9.58
N GLU A 235 -1.87 -12.85 8.94
CA GLU A 235 -0.91 -13.90 9.28
C GLU A 235 0.45 -13.24 9.56
N GLY A 236 0.77 -13.07 10.84
CA GLY A 236 1.87 -12.21 11.28
C GLY A 236 3.27 -12.82 11.23
N SER A 237 3.43 -14.10 10.93
CA SER A 237 4.73 -14.77 11.11
C SER A 237 4.80 -16.10 10.38
N ILE A 238 4.88 -16.05 9.04
CA ILE A 238 5.02 -17.25 8.21
C ILE A 238 6.49 -17.43 7.87
N ALA A 239 7.06 -18.61 8.12
CA ALA A 239 8.43 -18.89 7.71
C ALA A 239 8.51 -18.90 6.16
N TYR A 240 9.55 -18.29 5.61
CA TYR A 240 9.69 -18.20 4.15
C TYR A 240 9.76 -19.59 3.49
N ARG A 241 10.33 -20.59 4.22
CA ARG A 241 10.30 -21.99 3.78
C ARG A 241 8.86 -22.48 3.58
N GLU A 242 7.92 -22.18 4.50
CA GLU A 242 6.52 -22.59 4.37
C GLU A 242 5.86 -21.98 3.13
N ILE A 243 6.20 -20.72 2.79
CA ILE A 243 5.74 -20.08 1.57
C ILE A 243 6.31 -20.80 0.34
N ALA A 244 7.62 -21.11 0.36
CA ALA A 244 8.27 -21.81 -0.73
C ALA A 244 7.71 -23.23 -0.93
N GLU A 245 7.48 -23.96 0.15
CA GLU A 245 6.88 -25.31 0.12
C GLU A 245 5.44 -25.27 -0.40
N ALA A 246 4.63 -24.27 -0.01
CA ALA A 246 3.28 -24.09 -0.52
C ALA A 246 3.26 -23.84 -2.03
N ILE A 247 4.15 -22.97 -2.54
CA ILE A 247 4.32 -22.71 -3.97
C ILE A 247 4.78 -23.98 -4.69
N GLY A 248 5.80 -24.65 -4.14
CA GLY A 248 6.36 -25.88 -4.71
C GLY A 248 5.34 -26.99 -4.82
N SER A 249 4.55 -27.21 -3.78
CA SER A 249 3.46 -28.19 -3.76
C SER A 249 2.43 -27.95 -4.88
N ARG A 250 2.07 -26.69 -5.12
CA ARG A 250 1.09 -26.33 -6.16
C ARG A 250 1.64 -26.41 -7.58
N LEU A 251 2.94 -26.20 -7.75
CA LEU A 251 3.62 -26.23 -9.05
C LEU A 251 4.25 -27.59 -9.35
N ASN A 252 4.24 -28.53 -8.40
CA ASN A 252 4.99 -29.79 -8.47
C ASN A 252 6.50 -29.55 -8.67
N LEU A 253 7.05 -28.58 -7.93
CA LEU A 253 8.46 -28.22 -7.94
C LEU A 253 9.08 -28.40 -6.55
N PRO A 254 10.38 -28.77 -6.46
CA PRO A 254 11.05 -28.86 -5.16
C PRO A 254 11.28 -27.47 -4.55
N ALA A 255 11.04 -27.34 -3.23
CA ALA A 255 11.50 -26.21 -2.45
C ALA A 255 12.91 -26.51 -1.94
N VAL A 256 13.87 -25.61 -2.21
CA VAL A 256 15.30 -25.83 -1.93
C VAL A 256 15.95 -24.63 -1.26
N PRO A 257 16.91 -24.84 -0.33
CA PRO A 257 17.69 -23.75 0.22
C PRO A 257 18.60 -23.14 -0.86
N ILE A 258 18.74 -21.81 -0.84
CA ILE A 258 19.70 -21.06 -1.66
C ILE A 258 20.61 -20.25 -0.74
N PRO A 259 21.83 -19.85 -1.17
CA PRO A 259 22.66 -18.92 -0.40
C PRO A 259 21.88 -17.69 0.05
N ALA A 260 22.21 -17.16 1.21
CA ALA A 260 21.52 -16.00 1.82
C ALA A 260 22.16 -14.65 1.47
N ASP A 261 23.19 -14.65 0.62
CA ASP A 261 24.00 -13.51 0.18
C ASP A 261 23.56 -12.91 -1.15
#